data_a687d3a02606ad21851f7bab58d40708
#
_entry.id   a687d3a02606ad21851f7bab58d40708
#
_cell.length_a   1.000
_cell.length_b   1.000
_cell.length_c   1.000
_cell.angle_alpha   90.00
_cell.angle_beta   90.00
_cell.angle_gamma   90.00
#
_symmetry.space_group_name_H-M   'P 1'
#
loop_
_entity.id
_entity.type
_entity.pdbx_description
1 polymer ?
#
loop_
_entity_poly.entity_id
_entity_poly.type
_entity_poly.pdbx_seq_one_letter_code
_entity_poly.pdbx_strand_id
1 'polypeptide(L)'
;ILPSGRIGTDKSEVKDVFDPYYSSKSRENIQDALDTFEQAFPQLNPIEGSEVPQNLDTAFGEEFGISFTRICEFIDVLVSVAYEQETAYAKTSKTDLFTMVNQYDHAFSQEEFETALEYLSLTNRGGIDQYPEGFDSIDVSPWRFNRRLSLLRKPLIVVDNEESPENPTIYWAFRQLLSSRLYLYDQCTTHRLRVQEDGPVQKVLGKLAQRKGKNLVISVLNELDNDELIIDSELPINPRSILLHEKDIGDVDVLVIDQSNQTIYSLECKSMAPSRNIKEMVEEVSKLFGSDSKKGWIDKHVERDEWLKNNLDVLGGKYGLDLSGYEVKSIMVTQEDMLTP
;
A
#
# COMPACT_ATOMS: atom_id res chain seq x y z
N ILE A 1 17.83 36.82 5.58
CA ILE A 1 17.06 36.72 6.85
C ILE A 1 16.34 38.04 7.04
N LEU A 2 15.00 38.00 7.12
CA LEU A 2 14.20 39.20 7.36
C LEU A 2 14.50 39.79 8.76
N PRO A 3 14.26 41.10 8.99
CA PRO A 3 14.46 41.73 10.31
C PRO A 3 13.66 41.03 11.45
N SER A 4 12.60 40.27 11.10
CA SER A 4 11.81 39.45 12.02
C SER A 4 12.47 38.13 12.43
N GLY A 5 13.69 37.83 11.96
CA GLY A 5 14.37 36.55 12.15
C GLY A 5 13.84 35.41 11.27
N ARG A 6 12.86 35.66 10.43
CA ARG A 6 12.31 34.67 9.49
C ARG A 6 13.14 34.61 8.21
N ILE A 7 13.26 33.42 7.64
CA ILE A 7 13.79 33.25 6.29
C ILE A 7 12.66 33.65 5.33
N GLY A 8 12.95 34.65 4.49
CA GLY A 8 12.03 35.10 3.45
C GLY A 8 12.82 35.56 2.24
N THR A 9 12.24 35.43 1.08
CA THR A 9 12.74 35.96 -0.20
C THR A 9 11.91 37.16 -0.60
N ASP A 10 12.48 38.07 -1.38
CA ASP A 10 11.67 39.14 -1.98
C ASP A 10 10.64 38.55 -2.91
N LYS A 11 9.38 39.04 -2.80
CA LYS A 11 8.26 38.52 -3.62
C LYS A 11 8.50 38.73 -5.12
N SER A 12 9.23 39.77 -5.52
CA SER A 12 9.56 40.06 -6.92
C SER A 12 10.55 39.02 -7.48
N GLU A 13 11.62 38.69 -6.75
CA GLU A 13 12.58 37.65 -7.17
C GLU A 13 11.98 36.26 -7.21
N VAL A 14 11.07 35.95 -6.27
CA VAL A 14 10.32 34.68 -6.29
C VAL A 14 9.45 34.60 -7.53
N LYS A 15 8.76 35.69 -7.91
CA LYS A 15 7.84 35.70 -9.04
C LYS A 15 8.56 35.51 -10.36
N ASP A 16 9.69 36.18 -10.56
CA ASP A 16 10.40 36.16 -11.84
C ASP A 16 11.18 34.84 -12.10
N VAL A 17 11.61 34.15 -11.03
CA VAL A 17 12.35 32.89 -11.12
C VAL A 17 11.46 31.68 -10.93
N PHE A 18 10.49 31.72 -10.02
CA PHE A 18 9.67 30.58 -9.66
C PHE A 18 8.37 30.48 -10.44
N ASP A 19 7.73 31.55 -10.86
CA ASP A 19 6.46 31.49 -11.61
C ASP A 19 6.60 30.77 -12.96
N PRO A 20 7.64 30.99 -13.79
CA PRO A 20 7.85 30.24 -15.02
C PRO A 20 8.18 28.76 -14.74
N TYR A 21 9.01 28.49 -13.73
CA TYR A 21 9.36 27.14 -13.31
C TYR A 21 8.16 26.40 -12.70
N TYR A 22 7.45 27.04 -11.77
CA TYR A 22 6.26 26.44 -11.15
C TYR A 22 5.11 26.26 -12.13
N SER A 23 4.90 27.13 -13.09
CA SER A 23 3.83 26.97 -14.07
C SER A 23 4.13 25.90 -15.11
N SER A 24 5.41 25.70 -15.53
CA SER A 24 5.78 24.57 -16.38
C SER A 24 5.76 23.25 -15.60
N LYS A 25 6.38 23.26 -14.42
CA LYS A 25 6.45 22.08 -13.55
C LYS A 25 5.08 21.68 -12.98
N SER A 26 4.18 22.66 -12.68
CA SER A 26 2.81 22.38 -12.31
C SER A 26 2.02 21.74 -13.45
N ARG A 27 2.23 22.18 -14.70
CA ARG A 27 1.57 21.55 -15.85
C ARG A 27 2.08 20.13 -16.08
N GLU A 28 3.41 19.93 -16.04
CA GLU A 28 4.00 18.60 -16.12
C GLU A 28 3.47 17.71 -14.98
N ASN A 29 3.52 18.17 -13.73
CA ASN A 29 3.02 17.42 -12.58
C ASN A 29 1.52 17.16 -12.62
N ILE A 30 0.72 18.08 -13.19
CA ILE A 30 -0.71 17.87 -13.40
C ILE A 30 -0.91 16.83 -14.51
N GLN A 31 -0.15 16.91 -15.61
CA GLN A 31 -0.23 15.92 -16.68
C GLN A 31 0.25 14.55 -16.18
N ASP A 32 1.40 14.47 -15.51
CA ASP A 32 1.88 13.23 -14.89
C ASP A 32 0.90 12.66 -13.87
N ALA A 33 0.24 13.53 -13.08
CA ALA A 33 -0.79 13.12 -12.15
C ALA A 33 -2.06 12.65 -12.86
N LEU A 34 -2.46 13.30 -13.97
CA LEU A 34 -3.58 12.86 -14.81
C LEU A 34 -3.24 11.54 -15.52
N ASP A 35 -2.05 11.42 -16.10
CA ASP A 35 -1.60 10.21 -16.76
C ASP A 35 -1.49 9.04 -15.74
N THR A 36 -0.98 9.32 -14.55
CA THR A 36 -0.95 8.35 -13.43
C THR A 36 -2.37 8.02 -12.97
N PHE A 37 -3.26 9.01 -12.92
CA PHE A 37 -4.67 8.83 -12.60
C PHE A 37 -5.38 8.02 -13.69
N GLU A 38 -5.17 8.33 -14.96
CA GLU A 38 -5.72 7.57 -16.09
C GLU A 38 -5.15 6.15 -16.17
N GLN A 39 -3.87 5.95 -15.82
CA GLN A 39 -3.27 4.62 -15.72
C GLN A 39 -3.76 3.84 -14.49
N ALA A 40 -3.93 4.51 -13.37
CA ALA A 40 -4.45 3.91 -12.13
C ALA A 40 -5.98 3.74 -12.15
N PHE A 41 -6.66 4.58 -12.91
CA PHE A 41 -8.13 4.63 -13.06
C PHE A 41 -8.49 4.79 -14.54
N PRO A 42 -8.13 3.83 -15.40
CA PRO A 42 -8.50 3.90 -16.80
C PRO A 42 -10.01 3.95 -16.89
N GLN A 43 -10.51 5.12 -17.20
CA GLN A 43 -11.92 5.52 -17.32
C GLN A 43 -12.83 4.69 -16.39
N LEU A 44 -13.67 5.25 -15.59
CA LEU A 44 -14.61 4.61 -14.63
C LEU A 44 -15.30 3.30 -15.09
N ASN A 45 -14.91 2.77 -16.21
CA ASN A 45 -15.08 1.39 -16.60
C ASN A 45 -13.95 0.60 -15.94
N PRO A 46 -14.26 -0.36 -15.06
CA PRO A 46 -13.26 -1.29 -14.55
C PRO A 46 -12.50 -1.85 -15.77
N ILE A 47 -11.18 -1.67 -15.80
CA ILE A 47 -10.36 -2.49 -16.70
C ILE A 47 -10.77 -3.93 -16.40
N GLU A 48 -11.15 -4.68 -17.44
CA GLU A 48 -11.25 -6.12 -17.31
C GLU A 48 -9.93 -6.61 -16.70
N GLY A 49 -9.97 -6.98 -15.40
CA GLY A 49 -8.81 -7.43 -14.63
C GLY A 49 -8.36 -6.55 -13.45
N SER A 50 -8.82 -5.30 -13.30
CA SER A 50 -8.62 -4.48 -12.08
C SER A 50 -9.83 -4.49 -11.16
N GLU A 51 -10.50 -5.63 -11.04
CA GLU A 51 -11.57 -5.81 -10.08
C GLU A 51 -11.03 -5.48 -8.68
N VAL A 52 -11.62 -4.45 -8.04
CA VAL A 52 -11.66 -4.42 -6.57
C VAL A 52 -12.15 -5.83 -6.20
N PRO A 53 -11.35 -6.64 -5.52
CA PRO A 53 -11.77 -8.02 -5.29
C PRO A 53 -13.14 -7.98 -4.64
N GLN A 54 -14.13 -8.63 -5.22
CA GLN A 54 -15.50 -8.65 -4.68
C GLN A 54 -15.52 -8.96 -3.18
N ASN A 55 -14.52 -9.72 -2.72
CA ASN A 55 -14.26 -10.00 -1.32
C ASN A 55 -13.88 -8.75 -0.50
N LEU A 56 -13.27 -7.71 -1.12
CA LEU A 56 -12.90 -6.48 -0.41
C LEU A 56 -14.14 -5.64 -0.15
N ASP A 57 -15.05 -5.52 -1.11
CA ASP A 57 -16.32 -4.83 -0.94
C ASP A 57 -17.17 -5.47 0.15
N THR A 58 -17.27 -6.80 0.13
CA THR A 58 -17.99 -7.55 1.17
C THR A 58 -17.35 -7.32 2.55
N ALA A 59 -16.02 -7.41 2.64
CA ALA A 59 -15.30 -7.20 3.90
C ALA A 59 -15.44 -5.78 4.44
N PHE A 60 -15.43 -4.76 3.55
CA PHE A 60 -15.69 -3.37 3.94
C PHE A 60 -17.12 -3.19 4.42
N GLY A 61 -18.10 -3.80 3.76
CA GLY A 61 -19.50 -3.81 4.20
C GLY A 61 -19.68 -4.42 5.59
N GLU A 62 -19.00 -5.54 5.87
CA GLU A 62 -19.05 -6.20 7.17
C GLU A 62 -18.36 -5.40 8.29
N GLU A 63 -17.22 -4.72 7.99
CA GLU A 63 -16.43 -4.02 9.00
C GLU A 63 -16.87 -2.57 9.21
N PHE A 64 -17.28 -1.88 8.13
CA PHE A 64 -17.58 -0.44 8.15
C PHE A 64 -19.03 -0.09 7.80
N GLY A 65 -19.86 -1.07 7.45
CA GLY A 65 -21.25 -0.84 7.05
C GLY A 65 -21.44 -0.30 5.63
N ILE A 66 -20.35 -0.14 4.86
CA ILE A 66 -20.37 0.36 3.48
C ILE A 66 -19.26 -0.30 2.67
N SER A 67 -19.51 -0.62 1.39
CA SER A 67 -18.50 -1.25 0.54
C SER A 67 -17.38 -0.27 0.17
N PHE A 68 -16.21 -0.79 -0.17
CA PHE A 68 -15.07 0.01 -0.65
C PHE A 68 -15.43 0.80 -1.92
N THR A 69 -16.12 0.14 -2.85
CA THR A 69 -16.63 0.78 -4.07
C THR A 69 -17.53 1.97 -3.76
N ARG A 70 -18.48 1.83 -2.83
CA ARG A 70 -19.38 2.95 -2.44
C ARG A 70 -18.64 4.11 -1.77
N ILE A 71 -17.61 3.83 -0.95
CA ILE A 71 -16.73 4.89 -0.41
C ILE A 71 -16.03 5.65 -1.55
N CYS A 72 -15.54 4.92 -2.53
CA CYS A 72 -14.87 5.50 -3.69
C CYS A 72 -15.80 6.35 -4.54
N GLU A 73 -17.00 5.86 -4.85
CA GLU A 73 -18.05 6.60 -5.56
C GLU A 73 -18.45 7.87 -4.81
N PHE A 74 -18.54 7.82 -3.48
CA PHE A 74 -18.82 9.00 -2.67
C PHE A 74 -17.73 10.06 -2.81
N ILE A 75 -16.44 9.66 -2.78
CA ILE A 75 -15.31 10.57 -3.02
C ILE A 75 -15.41 11.17 -4.44
N ASP A 76 -15.69 10.35 -5.45
CA ASP A 76 -15.74 10.77 -6.84
C ASP A 76 -16.88 11.80 -7.09
N VAL A 77 -18.03 11.61 -6.45
CA VAL A 77 -19.12 12.61 -6.45
C VAL A 77 -18.68 13.92 -5.79
N LEU A 78 -18.03 13.86 -4.62
CA LEU A 78 -17.54 15.08 -3.95
C LEU A 78 -16.46 15.81 -4.77
N VAL A 79 -15.63 15.07 -5.51
CA VAL A 79 -14.67 15.62 -6.48
C VAL A 79 -15.41 16.38 -7.56
N SER A 80 -16.46 15.80 -8.14
CA SER A 80 -17.28 16.43 -9.18
C SER A 80 -17.96 17.72 -8.68
N VAL A 81 -18.55 17.67 -7.48
CA VAL A 81 -19.15 18.85 -6.84
C VAL A 81 -18.12 19.99 -6.66
N ALA A 82 -16.92 19.67 -6.17
CA ALA A 82 -15.88 20.68 -5.98
C ALA A 82 -15.35 21.25 -7.31
N TYR A 83 -15.26 20.41 -8.34
CA TYR A 83 -14.84 20.81 -9.67
C TYR A 83 -15.83 21.78 -10.31
N GLU A 84 -17.14 21.50 -10.23
CA GLU A 84 -18.20 22.35 -10.77
C GLU A 84 -18.27 23.72 -10.07
N GLN A 85 -17.89 23.80 -8.79
CA GLN A 85 -17.83 25.05 -8.06
C GLN A 85 -16.62 25.92 -8.40
N GLU A 86 -15.66 25.41 -9.20
CA GLU A 86 -14.40 26.07 -9.56
C GLU A 86 -13.62 26.62 -8.37
N THR A 87 -13.74 25.99 -7.21
CA THR A 87 -13.10 26.43 -5.97
C THR A 87 -12.05 25.45 -5.48
N ALA A 88 -11.01 25.95 -4.81
CA ALA A 88 -9.99 25.11 -4.21
C ALA A 88 -10.53 24.25 -3.06
N TYR A 89 -11.58 24.73 -2.41
CA TYR A 89 -12.32 24.03 -1.36
C TYR A 89 -13.81 24.27 -1.51
N ALA A 90 -14.60 23.32 -1.10
CA ALA A 90 -16.05 23.42 -1.03
C ALA A 90 -16.52 23.31 0.43
N LYS A 91 -17.66 23.87 0.72
CA LYS A 91 -18.35 23.74 2.01
C LYS A 91 -19.85 23.74 1.82
N THR A 92 -20.56 22.95 2.60
CA THR A 92 -22.02 22.96 2.62
C THR A 92 -22.55 22.39 3.93
N SER A 93 -23.83 22.53 4.18
CA SER A 93 -24.48 21.83 5.31
C SER A 93 -24.61 20.32 5.00
N LYS A 94 -24.73 19.49 6.04
CA LYS A 94 -24.93 18.05 5.88
C LYS A 94 -26.16 17.71 5.03
N THR A 95 -27.29 18.43 5.26
CA THR A 95 -28.54 18.23 4.53
C THR A 95 -28.42 18.61 3.04
N ASP A 96 -27.76 19.73 2.77
CA ASP A 96 -27.56 20.16 1.38
C ASP A 96 -26.58 19.21 0.67
N LEU A 97 -25.54 18.73 1.39
CA LEU A 97 -24.61 17.74 0.82
C LEU A 97 -25.33 16.47 0.40
N PHE A 98 -26.22 15.93 1.24
CA PHE A 98 -27.03 14.76 0.89
C PHE A 98 -27.86 15.00 -0.37
N THR A 99 -28.45 16.18 -0.49
CA THR A 99 -29.22 16.56 -1.69
C THR A 99 -28.33 16.64 -2.92
N MET A 100 -27.14 17.28 -2.80
CA MET A 100 -26.19 17.43 -3.90
C MET A 100 -25.66 16.07 -4.38
N VAL A 101 -25.26 15.19 -3.45
CA VAL A 101 -24.73 13.86 -3.77
C VAL A 101 -25.76 13.02 -4.53
N ASN A 102 -27.06 13.15 -4.21
CA ASN A 102 -28.13 12.42 -4.88
C ASN A 102 -28.61 13.04 -6.21
N GLN A 103 -27.98 14.13 -6.65
CA GLN A 103 -28.20 14.67 -8.02
C GLN A 103 -27.34 13.97 -9.08
N TYR A 104 -26.36 13.19 -8.66
CA TYR A 104 -25.48 12.40 -9.53
C TYR A 104 -26.04 10.98 -9.73
N ASP A 105 -25.55 10.27 -10.73
CA ASP A 105 -26.04 8.95 -11.14
C ASP A 105 -25.93 7.85 -10.06
N HIS A 106 -25.13 8.10 -9.03
CA HIS A 106 -24.90 7.16 -7.90
C HIS A 106 -25.74 7.58 -6.68
N ALA A 107 -27.04 7.34 -6.71
CA ALA A 107 -27.90 7.62 -5.55
C ALA A 107 -27.43 6.88 -4.28
N PHE A 108 -27.29 7.61 -3.19
CA PHE A 108 -26.98 7.08 -1.86
C PHE A 108 -28.25 7.03 -1.01
N SER A 109 -28.48 5.91 -0.34
CA SER A 109 -29.47 5.88 0.75
C SER A 109 -28.99 6.79 1.90
N GLN A 110 -29.92 7.18 2.80
CA GLN A 110 -29.55 7.97 3.97
C GLN A 110 -28.50 7.25 4.83
N GLU A 111 -28.62 5.93 4.98
CA GLU A 111 -27.71 5.10 5.75
C GLU A 111 -26.31 5.04 5.12
N GLU A 112 -26.23 4.81 3.82
CA GLU A 112 -24.94 4.81 3.10
C GLU A 112 -24.24 6.18 3.16
N PHE A 113 -25.02 7.27 3.01
CA PHE A 113 -24.51 8.63 3.12
C PHE A 113 -23.91 8.90 4.50
N GLU A 114 -24.66 8.58 5.57
CA GLU A 114 -24.20 8.77 6.96
C GLU A 114 -22.93 7.96 7.23
N THR A 115 -22.92 6.70 6.79
CA THR A 115 -21.77 5.79 6.98
C THR A 115 -20.55 6.27 6.20
N ALA A 116 -20.72 6.70 4.92
CA ALA A 116 -19.63 7.25 4.12
C ALA A 116 -19.07 8.54 4.75
N LEU A 117 -19.96 9.41 5.21
CA LEU A 117 -19.60 10.66 5.87
C LEU A 117 -18.80 10.39 7.14
N GLU A 118 -19.24 9.48 8.02
CA GLU A 118 -18.52 9.09 9.22
C GLU A 118 -17.14 8.48 8.91
N TYR A 119 -17.09 7.57 7.93
CA TYR A 119 -15.84 6.94 7.52
C TYR A 119 -14.81 7.95 7.04
N LEU A 120 -15.23 8.96 6.27
CA LEU A 120 -14.35 9.94 5.62
C LEU A 120 -14.14 11.23 6.42
N SER A 121 -14.80 11.42 7.55
CA SER A 121 -14.76 12.68 8.31
C SER A 121 -13.74 12.69 9.43
N LEU A 122 -13.04 13.82 9.57
CA LEU A 122 -12.34 14.21 10.78
C LEU A 122 -13.24 15.15 11.59
N THR A 123 -13.40 14.80 12.88
CA THR A 123 -14.07 15.63 13.87
C THR A 123 -13.06 16.43 14.69
N ASN A 124 -13.54 17.49 15.36
CA ASN A 124 -12.71 18.28 16.26
C ASN A 124 -12.22 17.39 17.43
N ARG A 125 -10.92 17.47 17.73
CA ARG A 125 -10.26 16.65 18.75
C ARG A 125 -9.64 17.45 19.88
N GLY A 126 -9.79 18.78 19.86
CA GLY A 126 -9.17 19.65 20.86
C GLY A 126 -7.65 19.86 20.70
N GLY A 127 -6.92 18.90 20.14
CA GLY A 127 -5.47 18.98 19.88
C GLY A 127 -5.01 17.96 18.83
N ILE A 128 -3.84 18.20 18.22
CA ILE A 128 -3.30 17.36 17.14
C ILE A 128 -2.88 15.96 17.62
N ASP A 129 -2.51 15.85 18.87
CA ASP A 129 -2.07 14.63 19.57
C ASP A 129 -3.20 13.90 20.31
N GLN A 130 -4.38 14.51 20.38
CA GLN A 130 -5.55 13.90 20.99
C GLN A 130 -6.25 12.97 20.01
N TYR A 131 -6.84 11.93 20.55
CA TYR A 131 -7.59 10.93 19.77
C TYR A 131 -8.86 10.49 20.51
N PRO A 132 -9.95 10.23 19.78
CA PRO A 132 -11.21 9.78 20.38
C PRO A 132 -11.12 8.32 20.83
N GLU A 133 -12.13 7.86 21.53
CA GLU A 133 -12.27 6.45 21.95
C GLU A 133 -12.19 5.51 20.71
N GLY A 134 -11.55 4.36 20.86
CA GLY A 134 -11.31 3.41 19.78
C GLY A 134 -10.09 3.71 18.89
N PHE A 135 -9.38 4.80 19.17
CA PHE A 135 -8.11 5.16 18.51
C PHE A 135 -6.97 5.22 19.53
N ASP A 136 -5.74 5.25 19.03
CA ASP A 136 -4.53 5.32 19.86
C ASP A 136 -3.52 6.36 19.34
N SER A 137 -2.40 6.53 20.03
CA SER A 137 -1.35 7.50 19.67
C SER A 137 -0.75 7.25 18.28
N ILE A 138 -0.81 6.01 17.78
CA ILE A 138 -0.32 5.66 16.44
C ILE A 138 -1.22 6.26 15.36
N ASP A 139 -2.52 6.42 15.64
CA ASP A 139 -3.51 6.94 14.70
C ASP A 139 -3.40 8.43 14.43
N VAL A 140 -2.73 9.16 15.31
CA VAL A 140 -2.46 10.59 15.15
C VAL A 140 -0.99 10.89 14.84
N SER A 141 -0.10 9.91 14.96
CA SER A 141 1.35 10.09 14.78
C SER A 141 1.69 10.61 13.37
N PRO A 142 2.28 11.81 13.22
CA PRO A 142 2.60 12.39 11.92
C PRO A 142 3.65 11.58 11.14
N TRP A 143 4.44 10.75 11.83
CA TRP A 143 5.47 9.89 11.24
C TRP A 143 4.93 8.62 10.58
N ARG A 144 3.64 8.31 10.80
CA ARG A 144 2.98 7.16 10.19
C ARG A 144 2.11 7.59 9.03
N PHE A 145 2.47 7.15 7.83
CA PHE A 145 1.70 7.43 6.63
C PHE A 145 0.31 6.77 6.69
N ASN A 146 0.21 5.59 7.28
CA ASN A 146 -1.03 4.81 7.38
C ASN A 146 -1.85 5.10 8.67
N ARG A 147 -1.64 6.23 9.34
CA ARG A 147 -2.45 6.63 10.50
C ARG A 147 -3.92 6.80 10.14
N ARG A 148 -4.82 6.34 11.02
CA ARG A 148 -6.27 6.39 10.76
C ARG A 148 -6.87 7.80 10.80
N LEU A 149 -6.32 8.69 11.62
CA LEU A 149 -6.79 10.07 11.79
C LEU A 149 -5.91 11.06 11.01
N SER A 150 -5.94 10.96 9.68
CA SER A 150 -5.23 11.87 8.78
C SER A 150 -6.16 12.40 7.70
N LEU A 151 -5.88 13.59 7.17
CA LEU A 151 -6.62 14.15 6.05
C LEU A 151 -6.52 13.31 4.77
N LEU A 152 -5.50 12.44 4.64
CA LEU A 152 -5.42 11.49 3.52
C LEU A 152 -6.45 10.38 3.63
N ARG A 153 -6.79 9.94 4.85
CA ARG A 153 -7.77 8.89 5.06
C ARG A 153 -9.17 9.44 5.33
N LYS A 154 -9.26 10.61 5.95
CA LYS A 154 -10.48 11.30 6.34
C LYS A 154 -10.44 12.72 5.78
N PRO A 155 -10.74 12.89 4.47
CA PRO A 155 -10.56 14.16 3.77
C PRO A 155 -11.61 15.22 4.10
N LEU A 156 -12.67 14.85 4.79
CA LEU A 156 -13.76 15.73 5.16
C LEU A 156 -13.54 16.29 6.58
N ILE A 157 -13.79 17.57 6.76
CA ILE A 157 -13.75 18.23 8.06
C ILE A 157 -15.17 18.61 8.42
N VAL A 158 -15.66 18.06 9.53
CA VAL A 158 -16.98 18.37 10.06
C VAL A 158 -16.83 19.39 11.17
N VAL A 159 -17.54 20.50 11.03
CA VAL A 159 -17.57 21.59 12.01
C VAL A 159 -18.98 21.74 12.53
N ASP A 160 -19.15 21.57 13.83
CA ASP A 160 -20.44 21.70 14.50
C ASP A 160 -21.01 23.11 14.26
N ASN A 161 -22.32 23.16 14.05
CA ASN A 161 -23.06 24.40 13.96
C ASN A 161 -23.79 24.61 15.31
N GLU A 162 -23.39 25.65 16.06
CA GLU A 162 -23.99 25.91 17.37
C GLU A 162 -25.51 26.17 17.30
N GLU A 163 -25.99 26.71 16.17
CA GLU A 163 -27.42 27.00 15.95
C GLU A 163 -28.21 25.76 15.50
N SER A 164 -27.55 24.78 14.89
CA SER A 164 -28.15 23.55 14.34
C SER A 164 -27.18 22.38 14.44
N PRO A 165 -27.00 21.78 15.64
CA PRO A 165 -26.01 20.71 15.85
C PRO A 165 -26.26 19.46 14.98
N GLU A 166 -27.51 19.19 14.61
CA GLU A 166 -27.90 18.08 13.74
C GLU A 166 -27.51 18.30 12.27
N ASN A 167 -27.21 19.56 11.88
CA ASN A 167 -26.84 19.92 10.51
C ASN A 167 -25.47 20.65 10.46
N PRO A 168 -24.36 19.93 10.77
CA PRO A 168 -23.03 20.50 10.78
C PRO A 168 -22.61 20.98 9.39
N THR A 169 -21.62 21.86 9.35
CA THR A 169 -20.96 22.27 8.11
C THR A 169 -19.82 21.33 7.76
N ILE A 170 -19.80 20.85 6.52
CA ILE A 170 -18.80 19.94 6.00
C ILE A 170 -17.91 20.69 5.03
N TYR A 171 -16.59 20.56 5.20
CA TYR A 171 -15.57 21.15 4.37
C TYR A 171 -14.75 20.07 3.67
N TRP A 172 -14.40 20.28 2.41
CA TRP A 172 -13.46 19.45 1.67
C TRP A 172 -12.70 20.23 0.62
N ALA A 173 -11.54 19.71 0.20
CA ALA A 173 -10.75 20.30 -0.86
C ALA A 173 -10.61 19.30 -2.02
N PHE A 174 -10.73 19.79 -3.24
CA PHE A 174 -10.66 19.00 -4.48
C PHE A 174 -9.40 18.10 -4.50
N ARG A 175 -8.20 18.71 -4.39
CA ARG A 175 -6.94 17.95 -4.42
C ARG A 175 -6.80 16.96 -3.27
N GLN A 176 -7.36 17.29 -2.12
CA GLN A 176 -7.34 16.42 -0.96
C GLN A 176 -8.17 15.17 -1.19
N LEU A 177 -9.34 15.29 -1.81
CA LEU A 177 -10.19 14.16 -2.18
C LEU A 177 -9.50 13.23 -3.18
N LEU A 178 -8.90 13.77 -4.24
CA LEU A 178 -8.11 12.99 -5.19
C LEU A 178 -6.96 12.24 -4.49
N SER A 179 -6.22 12.93 -3.63
CA SER A 179 -5.15 12.30 -2.84
C SER A 179 -5.67 11.20 -1.91
N SER A 180 -6.85 11.40 -1.31
CA SER A 180 -7.51 10.38 -0.46
C SER A 180 -7.93 9.16 -1.26
N ARG A 181 -8.47 9.35 -2.45
CA ARG A 181 -8.88 8.27 -3.34
C ARG A 181 -7.68 7.38 -3.70
N LEU A 182 -6.60 8.01 -4.17
CA LEU A 182 -5.34 7.33 -4.47
C LEU A 182 -4.74 6.65 -3.25
N TYR A 183 -4.76 7.34 -2.10
CA TYR A 183 -4.26 6.81 -0.85
C TYR A 183 -5.01 5.54 -0.41
N LEU A 184 -6.34 5.55 -0.44
CA LEU A 184 -7.14 4.38 -0.05
C LEU A 184 -6.84 3.18 -0.96
N TYR A 185 -6.75 3.42 -2.26
CA TYR A 185 -6.39 2.38 -3.22
C TYR A 185 -4.98 1.83 -2.96
N ASP A 186 -3.97 2.72 -2.84
CA ASP A 186 -2.60 2.33 -2.52
C ASP A 186 -2.51 1.52 -1.22
N GLN A 187 -3.20 1.96 -0.17
CA GLN A 187 -3.18 1.26 1.11
C GLN A 187 -3.79 -0.16 1.04
N CYS A 188 -4.81 -0.35 0.23
CA CYS A 188 -5.39 -1.67 -0.01
C CYS A 188 -4.45 -2.55 -0.85
N THR A 189 -3.90 -2.03 -1.95
CA THR A 189 -3.04 -2.81 -2.87
C THR A 189 -1.67 -3.13 -2.28
N THR A 190 -1.16 -2.27 -1.40
CA THR A 190 0.11 -2.48 -0.69
C THR A 190 -0.07 -3.17 0.67
N HIS A 191 -1.29 -3.55 1.03
CA HIS A 191 -1.65 -4.20 2.31
C HIS A 191 -1.24 -3.39 3.55
N ARG A 192 -1.23 -2.06 3.43
CA ARG A 192 -0.83 -1.13 4.49
C ARG A 192 -2.01 -0.44 5.15
N LEU A 193 -3.25 -0.70 4.66
CA LEU A 193 -4.45 -0.13 5.25
C LEU A 193 -4.59 -0.62 6.69
N ARG A 194 -4.55 0.32 7.62
CA ARG A 194 -4.75 0.02 9.03
C ARG A 194 -6.23 -0.11 9.33
N VAL A 195 -6.65 -1.29 9.70
CA VAL A 195 -8.02 -1.71 9.98
C VAL A 195 -8.07 -2.47 11.31
N GLN A 196 -9.22 -2.98 11.68
CA GLN A 196 -9.37 -3.78 12.88
C GLN A 196 -8.50 -5.05 12.81
N GLU A 197 -7.79 -5.35 13.89
CA GLU A 197 -7.01 -6.58 14.01
C GLU A 197 -7.94 -7.80 13.94
N ASP A 198 -7.56 -8.80 13.15
CA ASP A 198 -8.37 -9.99 12.84
C ASP A 198 -9.73 -9.71 12.17
N GLY A 199 -9.96 -8.47 11.73
CA GLY A 199 -11.19 -8.06 11.03
C GLY A 199 -11.32 -8.66 9.62
N PRO A 200 -12.53 -8.56 9.03
CA PRO A 200 -12.80 -9.04 7.67
C PRO A 200 -11.85 -8.42 6.63
N VAL A 201 -11.64 -7.11 6.67
CA VAL A 201 -10.76 -6.39 5.72
C VAL A 201 -9.32 -6.85 5.86
N GLN A 202 -8.79 -6.99 7.09
CA GLN A 202 -7.42 -7.47 7.30
C GLN A 202 -7.20 -8.86 6.71
N LYS A 203 -8.17 -9.78 6.86
CA LYS A 203 -8.10 -11.13 6.30
C LYS A 203 -8.03 -11.12 4.77
N VAL A 204 -8.83 -10.25 4.12
CA VAL A 204 -8.80 -10.11 2.67
C VAL A 204 -7.47 -9.51 2.22
N LEU A 205 -7.00 -8.45 2.86
CA LEU A 205 -5.71 -7.83 2.54
C LEU A 205 -4.55 -8.83 2.71
N GLY A 206 -4.58 -9.66 3.76
CA GLY A 206 -3.59 -10.73 3.95
C GLY A 206 -3.56 -11.74 2.81
N LYS A 207 -4.73 -12.17 2.31
CA LYS A 207 -4.81 -13.06 1.14
C LYS A 207 -4.28 -12.40 -0.14
N LEU A 208 -4.57 -11.11 -0.34
CA LEU A 208 -4.04 -10.35 -1.48
C LEU A 208 -2.50 -10.24 -1.41
N ALA A 209 -1.95 -10.04 -0.20
CA ALA A 209 -0.50 -10.03 0.01
C ALA A 209 0.14 -11.37 -0.37
N GLN A 210 -0.45 -12.47 0.09
CA GLN A 210 0.02 -13.82 -0.26
C GLN A 210 -0.04 -14.07 -1.77
N ARG A 211 -1.14 -13.67 -2.43
CA ARG A 211 -1.28 -13.80 -3.88
C ARG A 211 -0.22 -13.00 -4.62
N LYS A 212 0.07 -11.76 -4.17
CA LYS A 212 1.11 -10.91 -4.75
C LYS A 212 2.50 -11.56 -4.62
N GLY A 213 2.82 -12.15 -3.47
CA GLY A 213 4.06 -12.90 -3.27
C GLY A 213 4.17 -14.09 -4.25
N LYS A 214 3.11 -14.88 -4.39
CA LYS A 214 3.08 -15.99 -5.35
C LYS A 214 3.22 -15.53 -6.81
N ASN A 215 2.58 -14.43 -7.17
CA ASN A 215 2.72 -13.88 -8.53
C ASN A 215 4.17 -13.46 -8.82
N LEU A 216 4.91 -12.94 -7.84
CA LEU A 216 6.34 -12.65 -8.01
C LEU A 216 7.14 -13.92 -8.31
N VAL A 217 6.90 -15.00 -7.56
CA VAL A 217 7.55 -16.30 -7.83
C VAL A 217 7.23 -16.78 -9.23
N ILE A 218 5.97 -16.72 -9.68
CA ILE A 218 5.56 -17.09 -11.03
C ILE A 218 6.26 -16.23 -12.08
N SER A 219 6.37 -14.91 -11.87
CA SER A 219 7.09 -14.02 -12.77
C SER A 219 8.56 -14.39 -12.88
N VAL A 220 9.21 -14.70 -11.76
CA VAL A 220 10.61 -15.15 -11.73
C VAL A 220 10.78 -16.47 -12.49
N LEU A 221 9.88 -17.43 -12.29
CA LEU A 221 9.90 -18.71 -13.01
C LEU A 221 9.77 -18.51 -14.53
N ASN A 222 8.86 -17.63 -14.97
CA ASN A 222 8.67 -17.32 -16.38
C ASN A 222 9.91 -16.66 -17.04
N GLU A 223 10.61 -15.79 -16.30
CA GLU A 223 11.85 -15.16 -16.79
C GLU A 223 13.05 -16.14 -16.84
N LEU A 224 13.02 -17.15 -15.99
CA LEU A 224 14.06 -18.18 -15.93
C LEU A 224 13.79 -19.36 -16.87
N ASP A 225 12.68 -19.37 -17.61
CA ASP A 225 12.27 -20.48 -18.48
C ASP A 225 13.34 -20.76 -19.56
N ASN A 226 14.16 -21.79 -19.28
CA ASN A 226 15.28 -22.22 -20.12
C ASN A 226 15.47 -23.73 -19.96
N ASP A 227 15.40 -24.46 -21.07
CA ASP A 227 15.50 -25.93 -21.12
C ASP A 227 16.86 -26.47 -20.59
N GLU A 228 17.89 -25.62 -20.47
CA GLU A 228 19.21 -25.99 -19.96
C GLU A 228 19.29 -25.94 -18.42
N LEU A 229 18.29 -25.39 -17.74
CA LEU A 229 18.23 -25.24 -16.31
C LEU A 229 17.21 -26.20 -15.69
N ILE A 230 17.53 -26.76 -14.52
CA ILE A 230 16.52 -27.42 -13.70
C ILE A 230 15.99 -26.41 -12.69
N ILE A 231 14.71 -26.13 -12.78
CA ILE A 231 14.04 -25.11 -11.97
C ILE A 231 12.96 -25.79 -11.14
N ASP A 232 12.91 -25.48 -9.86
CA ASP A 232 11.87 -25.94 -8.93
C ASP A 232 11.47 -24.79 -7.98
N SER A 233 10.30 -24.85 -7.38
CA SER A 233 9.79 -23.78 -6.53
C SER A 233 9.05 -24.28 -5.31
N GLU A 234 8.95 -23.40 -4.29
CA GLU A 234 8.26 -23.69 -3.03
C GLU A 234 8.79 -24.99 -2.38
N LEU A 235 10.12 -25.14 -2.29
CA LEU A 235 10.77 -26.34 -1.76
C LEU A 235 10.89 -26.25 -0.23
N PRO A 236 10.07 -27.00 0.53
CA PRO A 236 10.11 -26.96 1.97
C PRO A 236 11.32 -27.71 2.54
N ILE A 237 11.97 -27.11 3.54
CA ILE A 237 13.05 -27.73 4.32
C ILE A 237 12.52 -27.90 5.75
N ASN A 238 11.98 -29.08 6.04
CA ASN A 238 11.35 -29.38 7.33
C ASN A 238 11.36 -30.90 7.64
N PRO A 239 10.90 -31.32 8.83
CA PRO A 239 10.92 -32.73 9.23
C PRO A 239 10.00 -33.67 8.41
N ARG A 240 9.18 -33.15 7.50
CA ARG A 240 8.20 -33.92 6.73
C ARG A 240 8.41 -33.86 5.23
N SER A 241 9.39 -33.06 4.80
CA SER A 241 9.71 -32.86 3.37
C SER A 241 10.76 -33.85 2.88
N ILE A 242 10.96 -33.88 1.55
CA ILE A 242 12.07 -34.62 0.93
C ILE A 242 13.41 -34.02 1.38
N LEU A 243 13.46 -32.67 1.50
CA LEU A 243 14.61 -31.96 2.05
C LEU A 243 14.51 -31.95 3.57
N LEU A 244 14.87 -33.11 4.17
CA LEU A 244 14.66 -33.41 5.57
C LEU A 244 15.58 -32.59 6.47
N HIS A 245 14.98 -31.85 7.42
CA HIS A 245 15.69 -31.12 8.49
C HIS A 245 14.97 -31.31 9.82
N GLU A 246 15.71 -31.27 10.95
CA GLU A 246 15.13 -31.45 12.29
C GLU A 246 14.09 -30.42 12.67
N LYS A 247 14.20 -29.22 12.11
CA LYS A 247 13.29 -28.09 12.34
C LYS A 247 12.75 -27.59 10.99
N ASP A 248 11.61 -26.93 11.04
CA ASP A 248 11.09 -26.17 9.91
C ASP A 248 11.88 -24.85 9.78
N ILE A 249 12.69 -24.74 8.71
CA ILE A 249 13.47 -23.54 8.38
C ILE A 249 12.88 -22.79 7.20
N GLY A 250 11.68 -23.21 6.75
CA GLY A 250 10.90 -22.60 5.68
C GLY A 250 11.21 -23.19 4.31
N ASP A 251 10.70 -22.50 3.29
CA ASP A 251 10.77 -22.96 1.90
C ASP A 251 11.81 -22.16 1.12
N VAL A 252 12.44 -22.78 0.13
CA VAL A 252 13.19 -22.10 -0.93
C VAL A 252 12.18 -21.66 -1.97
N ASP A 253 12.01 -20.35 -2.17
CA ASP A 253 10.99 -19.81 -3.07
C ASP A 253 11.23 -20.28 -4.52
N VAL A 254 12.49 -20.18 -5.03
CA VAL A 254 12.88 -20.73 -6.32
C VAL A 254 14.30 -21.31 -6.21
N LEU A 255 14.47 -22.53 -6.68
CA LEU A 255 15.75 -23.21 -6.81
C LEU A 255 16.08 -23.39 -8.29
N VAL A 256 17.30 -23.02 -8.69
CA VAL A 256 17.80 -23.21 -10.07
C VAL A 256 19.10 -24.02 -10.01
N ILE A 257 19.18 -25.11 -10.77
CA ILE A 257 20.39 -25.90 -10.93
C ILE A 257 20.92 -25.69 -12.36
N ASP A 258 22.04 -25.00 -12.46
CA ASP A 258 22.78 -24.79 -13.70
C ASP A 258 23.90 -25.85 -13.79
N GLN A 259 23.64 -26.87 -14.60
CA GLN A 259 24.59 -27.98 -14.74
C GLN A 259 25.82 -27.55 -15.52
N SER A 260 25.70 -26.60 -16.44
CA SER A 260 26.78 -26.12 -17.29
C SER A 260 27.85 -25.36 -16.48
N ASN A 261 27.40 -24.59 -15.49
CA ASN A 261 28.27 -23.79 -14.62
C ASN A 261 28.50 -24.44 -13.24
N GLN A 262 27.93 -25.63 -13.00
CA GLN A 262 27.97 -26.33 -11.71
C GLN A 262 27.56 -25.42 -10.54
N THR A 263 26.46 -24.68 -10.73
CA THR A 263 25.99 -23.70 -9.76
C THR A 263 24.53 -23.94 -9.42
N ILE A 264 24.21 -23.83 -8.15
CA ILE A 264 22.84 -23.87 -7.61
C ILE A 264 22.51 -22.45 -7.14
N TYR A 265 21.46 -21.87 -7.66
CA TYR A 265 20.94 -20.59 -7.18
C TYR A 265 19.74 -20.84 -6.29
N SER A 266 19.81 -20.32 -5.08
CA SER A 266 18.70 -20.28 -4.11
C SER A 266 18.13 -18.87 -4.11
N LEU A 267 16.91 -18.70 -4.57
CA LEU A 267 16.25 -17.40 -4.69
C LEU A 267 15.19 -17.25 -3.61
N GLU A 268 15.23 -16.13 -2.92
CA GLU A 268 14.22 -15.67 -1.99
C GLU A 268 13.45 -14.53 -2.63
N CYS A 269 12.14 -14.69 -2.84
CA CYS A 269 11.30 -13.71 -3.52
C CYS A 269 10.48 -12.90 -2.52
N LYS A 270 10.65 -11.59 -2.50
CA LYS A 270 9.93 -10.69 -1.57
C LYS A 270 9.21 -9.57 -2.32
N SER A 271 7.87 -9.68 -2.38
CA SER A 271 7.02 -8.60 -2.89
C SER A 271 6.80 -7.57 -1.79
N MET A 272 7.64 -6.53 -1.78
CA MET A 272 7.55 -5.41 -0.85
C MET A 272 7.16 -4.14 -1.59
N ALA A 273 6.29 -3.33 -0.98
CA ALA A 273 6.01 -2.00 -1.49
C ALA A 273 7.12 -1.02 -1.06
N PRO A 274 7.54 -0.07 -1.91
CA PRO A 274 8.58 0.91 -1.59
C PRO A 274 8.27 1.69 -0.30
N SER A 275 9.29 1.99 0.47
CA SER A 275 9.18 2.80 1.67
C SER A 275 8.95 4.27 1.31
N ARG A 276 7.92 4.91 1.90
CA ARG A 276 7.48 6.28 1.60
C ARG A 276 7.99 7.32 2.61
N ASN A 277 8.48 6.85 3.75
CA ASN A 277 9.02 7.70 4.81
C ASN A 277 10.05 6.95 5.65
N ILE A 278 10.77 7.68 6.51
CA ILE A 278 11.83 7.13 7.36
C ILE A 278 11.33 5.99 8.26
N LYS A 279 10.10 6.06 8.75
CA LYS A 279 9.54 5.01 9.60
C LYS A 279 9.37 3.71 8.84
N GLU A 280 8.85 3.77 7.62
CA GLU A 280 8.71 2.61 6.74
C GLU A 280 10.07 2.04 6.34
N MET A 281 11.08 2.91 6.10
CA MET A 281 12.47 2.45 5.85
C MET A 281 13.04 1.68 7.05
N VAL A 282 12.85 2.18 8.27
CA VAL A 282 13.29 1.47 9.48
C VAL A 282 12.58 0.12 9.63
N GLU A 283 11.29 0.06 9.32
CA GLU A 283 10.53 -1.19 9.34
C GLU A 283 10.99 -2.17 8.23
N GLU A 284 11.37 -1.66 7.06
CA GLU A 284 11.94 -2.42 5.95
C GLU A 284 13.29 -3.02 6.36
N VAL A 285 14.21 -2.20 6.88
CA VAL A 285 15.51 -2.66 7.40
C VAL A 285 15.32 -3.73 8.48
N SER A 286 14.38 -3.51 9.40
CA SER A 286 14.10 -4.47 10.48
C SER A 286 13.53 -5.80 9.97
N LYS A 287 12.79 -5.80 8.87
CA LYS A 287 12.30 -7.03 8.22
C LYS A 287 13.43 -7.79 7.53
N LEU A 288 14.31 -7.08 6.84
CA LEU A 288 15.44 -7.67 6.10
C LEU A 288 16.50 -8.23 7.05
N PHE A 289 16.98 -7.41 7.97
CA PHE A 289 18.13 -7.73 8.83
C PHE A 289 17.74 -8.22 10.23
N GLY A 290 16.45 -8.16 10.58
CA GLY A 290 15.98 -8.57 11.90
C GLY A 290 16.19 -7.51 12.99
N SER A 291 16.11 -7.98 14.22
CA SER A 291 16.34 -7.21 15.44
C SER A 291 16.95 -8.13 16.52
N ASP A 292 17.35 -7.58 17.66
CA ASP A 292 17.93 -8.35 18.77
C ASP A 292 17.08 -9.57 19.21
N SER A 293 15.76 -9.54 18.95
CA SER A 293 14.83 -10.59 19.36
C SER A 293 14.24 -11.42 18.22
N LYS A 294 14.51 -11.04 16.94
CA LYS A 294 13.86 -11.69 15.78
C LYS A 294 14.79 -11.72 14.58
N LYS A 295 15.01 -12.94 14.03
CA LYS A 295 15.74 -13.13 12.76
C LYS A 295 15.06 -12.38 11.61
N GLY A 296 15.87 -11.72 10.79
CA GLY A 296 15.44 -11.11 9.54
C GLY A 296 15.17 -12.13 8.42
N TRP A 297 14.75 -11.64 7.29
CA TRP A 297 14.56 -12.49 6.11
C TRP A 297 15.90 -12.97 5.55
N ILE A 298 16.92 -12.11 5.55
CA ILE A 298 18.28 -12.45 5.12
C ILE A 298 18.85 -13.59 5.99
N ASP A 299 18.72 -13.48 7.32
CA ASP A 299 19.21 -14.53 8.22
C ASP A 299 18.55 -15.88 7.94
N LYS A 300 17.23 -15.88 7.69
CA LYS A 300 16.50 -17.10 7.37
C LYS A 300 16.89 -17.69 6.01
N HIS A 301 17.14 -16.82 5.04
CA HIS A 301 17.60 -17.23 3.73
C HIS A 301 18.99 -17.83 3.80
N VAL A 302 19.92 -17.20 4.50
CA VAL A 302 21.27 -17.73 4.75
C VAL A 302 21.22 -19.08 5.47
N GLU A 303 20.35 -19.27 6.47
CA GLU A 303 20.17 -20.54 7.17
C GLU A 303 19.75 -21.67 6.21
N ARG A 304 18.85 -21.40 5.25
CA ARG A 304 18.47 -22.37 4.22
C ARG A 304 19.60 -22.65 3.25
N ASP A 305 20.36 -21.63 2.85
CA ASP A 305 21.51 -21.80 1.95
C ASP A 305 22.64 -22.60 2.60
N GLU A 306 22.91 -22.38 3.88
CA GLU A 306 23.86 -23.21 4.65
C GLU A 306 23.40 -24.66 4.69
N TRP A 307 22.09 -24.89 4.87
CA TRP A 307 21.55 -26.24 4.82
C TRP A 307 21.74 -26.85 3.42
N LEU A 308 21.44 -26.13 2.34
CA LEU A 308 21.65 -26.60 0.97
C LEU A 308 23.11 -26.96 0.70
N LYS A 309 24.07 -26.13 1.11
CA LYS A 309 25.51 -26.36 0.96
C LYS A 309 25.97 -27.64 1.66
N ASN A 310 25.36 -27.94 2.80
CA ASN A 310 25.74 -29.10 3.59
C ASN A 310 24.98 -30.39 3.24
N ASN A 311 23.99 -30.35 2.34
CA ASN A 311 23.10 -31.45 1.98
C ASN A 311 22.93 -31.57 0.44
N LEU A 312 24.01 -31.35 -0.31
CA LEU A 312 24.01 -31.46 -1.77
C LEU A 312 23.69 -32.87 -2.25
N ASP A 313 24.04 -33.88 -1.47
CA ASP A 313 23.72 -35.28 -1.73
C ASP A 313 22.21 -35.56 -1.65
N VAL A 314 21.54 -35.01 -0.64
CA VAL A 314 20.08 -35.10 -0.48
C VAL A 314 19.37 -34.37 -1.66
N LEU A 315 19.86 -33.20 -2.02
CA LEU A 315 19.34 -32.43 -3.13
C LEU A 315 19.58 -33.18 -4.47
N GLY A 316 20.79 -33.71 -4.66
CA GLY A 316 21.14 -34.52 -5.82
C GLY A 316 20.29 -35.76 -5.97
N GLY A 317 20.00 -36.43 -4.84
CA GLY A 317 19.09 -37.57 -4.79
C GLY A 317 17.67 -37.25 -5.28
N LYS A 318 17.16 -36.04 -5.00
CA LYS A 318 15.84 -35.58 -5.47
C LYS A 318 15.78 -35.46 -6.99
N TYR A 319 16.86 -34.98 -7.63
CA TYR A 319 16.91 -34.73 -9.09
C TYR A 319 17.64 -35.81 -9.88
N GLY A 320 18.19 -36.81 -9.22
CA GLY A 320 18.97 -37.88 -9.86
C GLY A 320 20.32 -37.39 -10.41
N LEU A 321 20.93 -36.39 -9.77
CA LEU A 321 22.17 -35.74 -10.17
C LEU A 321 23.26 -35.92 -9.11
N ASP A 322 24.51 -35.95 -9.57
CA ASP A 322 25.66 -35.74 -8.67
C ASP A 322 25.94 -34.23 -8.58
N LEU A 323 25.58 -33.63 -7.45
CA LEU A 323 25.79 -32.23 -7.17
C LEU A 323 27.05 -31.97 -6.33
N SER A 324 27.91 -32.99 -6.16
CA SER A 324 29.17 -32.82 -5.47
C SER A 324 30.06 -31.78 -6.16
N GLY A 325 30.50 -30.78 -5.40
CA GLY A 325 31.33 -29.70 -5.94
C GLY A 325 30.57 -28.53 -6.58
N TYR A 326 29.25 -28.57 -6.60
CA TYR A 326 28.47 -27.40 -7.05
C TYR A 326 28.56 -26.26 -6.03
N GLU A 327 28.63 -25.02 -6.55
CA GLU A 327 28.57 -23.81 -5.74
C GLU A 327 27.10 -23.43 -5.48
N VAL A 328 26.75 -23.08 -4.24
CA VAL A 328 25.43 -22.56 -3.88
C VAL A 328 25.51 -21.05 -3.74
N LYS A 329 24.72 -20.34 -4.55
CA LYS A 329 24.61 -18.86 -4.56
C LYS A 329 23.23 -18.41 -4.08
N SER A 330 23.24 -17.49 -3.15
CA SER A 330 22.05 -16.87 -2.56
C SER A 330 21.67 -15.62 -3.33
N ILE A 331 20.40 -15.49 -3.72
CA ILE A 331 19.86 -14.30 -4.41
C ILE A 331 18.56 -13.89 -3.74
N MET A 332 18.43 -12.61 -3.40
CA MET A 332 17.15 -12.03 -3.01
C MET A 332 16.55 -11.27 -4.19
N VAL A 333 15.34 -11.61 -4.56
CA VAL A 333 14.59 -10.98 -5.65
C VAL A 333 13.48 -10.14 -5.04
N THR A 334 13.46 -8.84 -5.37
CA THR A 334 12.40 -7.91 -4.95
C THR A 334 11.63 -7.42 -6.17
N GLN A 335 10.33 -7.19 -5.99
CA GLN A 335 9.47 -6.69 -7.08
C GLN A 335 9.78 -5.24 -7.43
N GLU A 336 10.19 -4.45 -6.47
CA GLU A 336 10.46 -3.02 -6.58
C GLU A 336 11.87 -2.73 -6.09
N ASP A 337 12.44 -1.62 -6.53
CA ASP A 337 13.72 -1.15 -6.03
C ASP A 337 13.61 -0.81 -4.54
N MET A 338 14.54 -1.35 -3.77
CA MET A 338 14.60 -1.11 -2.33
C MET A 338 15.42 0.15 -2.05
N LEU A 339 14.97 0.96 -1.08
CA LEU A 339 15.73 2.13 -0.62
C LEU A 339 16.85 1.77 0.37
N THR A 340 16.90 0.52 0.80
CA THR A 340 17.95 -0.02 1.66
C THR A 340 19.19 -0.33 0.82
N PRO A 341 20.39 0.00 1.32
CA PRO A 341 21.65 -0.24 0.62
C PRO A 341 21.96 -1.72 0.42
#